data_5be601610f361eb3e61fbf362f75bf28
#
_entry.id   5be601610f361eb3e61fbf362f75bf28
#
_cell.length_a   1.000
_cell.length_b   1.000
_cell.length_c   1.000
_cell.angle_alpha   90.00
_cell.angle_beta   90.00
_cell.angle_gamma   90.00
#
_symmetry.space_group_name_H-M   'P 1'
#
loop_
_entity.id
_entity.type
_entity.pdbx_description
1 polymer ?
#
loop_
_entity_poly.entity_id
_entity_poly.type
_entity_poly.pdbx_seq_one_letter_code
_entity_poly.pdbx_strand_id
1 'polypeptide(L)'
;MPYISVSTSAKVNDKEKLLEEISTLISSLTKKSRRFVMAKIDDNCQMYFDDVTPSCFLEIKSIGSLNPSAMAKPVSDFVYEKMGIPIDRIYISFQDVPASLWAWNGKTFG
;
A
#
# COMPACT_ATOMS: atom_id res chain seq x y z
N MET A 1 7.60 3.59 10.74
CA MET A 1 6.29 4.18 10.44
C MET A 1 5.94 3.97 8.98
N PRO A 2 5.27 2.88 8.63
CA PRO A 2 4.84 2.67 7.25
C PRO A 2 3.49 3.30 6.95
N TYR A 3 3.35 3.79 5.73
CA TYR A 3 2.08 4.25 5.18
C TYR A 3 1.85 3.56 3.84
N ILE A 4 0.65 3.05 3.60
CA ILE A 4 0.26 2.49 2.32
C ILE A 4 -1.04 3.11 1.84
N SER A 5 -1.03 3.61 0.61
CA SER A 5 -2.20 4.14 -0.08
C SER A 5 -2.52 3.26 -1.27
N VAL A 6 -3.76 2.83 -1.36
CA VAL A 6 -4.27 2.00 -2.46
C VAL A 6 -5.29 2.80 -3.24
N SER A 7 -5.03 3.02 -4.53
CA SER A 7 -6.01 3.62 -5.45
C SER A 7 -6.37 2.58 -6.50
N THR A 8 -7.67 2.34 -6.68
CA THR A 8 -8.13 1.33 -7.65
C THR A 8 -9.42 1.74 -8.32
N SER A 9 -9.60 1.31 -9.56
CA SER A 9 -10.86 1.46 -10.28
C SER A 9 -11.87 0.37 -9.92
N ALA A 10 -11.44 -0.71 -9.30
CA ALA A 10 -12.33 -1.75 -8.81
C ALA A 10 -13.14 -1.26 -7.61
N LYS A 11 -14.32 -1.86 -7.41
CA LYS A 11 -15.11 -1.62 -6.20
C LYS A 11 -14.70 -2.62 -5.13
N VAL A 12 -14.47 -2.14 -3.91
CA VAL A 12 -14.14 -2.97 -2.76
C VAL A 12 -15.34 -3.04 -1.83
N ASN A 13 -15.83 -4.25 -1.56
CA ASN A 13 -17.06 -4.44 -0.77
C ASN A 13 -16.84 -4.24 0.73
N ASP A 14 -15.75 -4.80 1.27
CA ASP A 14 -15.42 -4.66 2.70
C ASP A 14 -14.06 -3.99 2.84
N LYS A 15 -14.09 -2.66 2.86
CA LYS A 15 -12.88 -1.84 2.92
C LYS A 15 -12.14 -2.00 4.24
N GLU A 16 -12.86 -2.07 5.35
CA GLU A 16 -12.26 -2.21 6.67
C GLU A 16 -11.46 -3.51 6.78
N LYS A 17 -12.03 -4.61 6.31
CA LYS A 17 -11.34 -5.90 6.31
C LYS A 17 -10.09 -5.86 5.42
N LEU A 18 -10.19 -5.27 4.24
CA LEU A 18 -9.05 -5.13 3.33
C LEU A 18 -7.94 -4.29 3.96
N LEU A 19 -8.30 -3.19 4.61
CA LEU A 19 -7.34 -2.33 5.30
C LEU A 19 -6.64 -3.05 6.44
N GLU A 20 -7.36 -3.84 7.23
CA GLU A 20 -6.76 -4.67 8.28
C GLU A 20 -5.78 -5.68 7.70
N GLU A 21 -6.18 -6.37 6.64
CA GLU A 21 -5.35 -7.40 6.02
C GLU A 21 -4.09 -6.81 5.37
N ILE A 22 -4.21 -5.67 4.68
CA ILE A 22 -3.03 -5.05 4.06
C ILE A 22 -2.10 -4.45 5.11
N SER A 23 -2.64 -3.93 6.21
CA SER A 23 -1.83 -3.44 7.32
C SER A 23 -1.01 -4.56 7.95
N THR A 24 -1.60 -5.75 8.09
CA THR A 24 -0.90 -6.94 8.58
C THR A 24 0.22 -7.35 7.64
N LEU A 25 -0.03 -7.33 6.32
CA LEU A 25 0.98 -7.65 5.32
C LEU A 25 2.16 -6.67 5.39
N ILE A 26 1.88 -5.36 5.40
CA ILE A 26 2.91 -4.33 5.44
C ILE A 26 3.70 -4.40 6.75
N SER A 27 3.04 -4.65 7.86
CA SER A 27 3.71 -4.89 9.16
C SER A 27 4.70 -6.04 9.06
N SER A 28 4.28 -7.15 8.47
CA SER A 28 5.13 -8.33 8.28
C SER A 28 6.33 -8.04 7.37
N LEU A 29 6.11 -7.36 6.25
CA LEU A 29 7.15 -7.08 5.26
C LEU A 29 8.17 -6.04 5.75
N THR A 30 7.74 -5.06 6.51
CA THR A 30 8.60 -3.99 7.04
C THR A 30 9.17 -4.32 8.41
N LYS A 31 8.62 -5.34 9.09
CA LYS A 31 8.96 -5.70 10.48
C LYS A 31 8.68 -4.55 11.45
N LYS A 32 7.72 -3.71 11.10
CA LYS A 32 7.20 -2.64 11.96
C LYS A 32 5.91 -3.09 12.60
N SER A 33 5.66 -2.66 13.84
CA SER A 33 4.42 -2.99 14.52
C SER A 33 3.20 -2.53 13.71
N ARG A 34 2.19 -3.42 13.59
CA ARG A 34 0.93 -3.10 12.91
C ARG A 34 0.27 -1.85 13.49
N ARG A 35 0.47 -1.58 14.77
CA ARG A 35 -0.03 -0.40 15.46
C ARG A 35 0.37 0.91 14.77
N PHE A 36 1.53 0.92 14.11
CA PHE A 36 2.08 2.12 13.48
C PHE A 36 1.91 2.14 11.95
N VAL A 37 1.24 1.15 11.39
CA VAL A 37 0.94 1.13 9.94
C VAL A 37 -0.33 1.91 9.70
N MET A 38 -0.25 2.92 8.84
CA MET A 38 -1.42 3.64 8.37
C MET A 38 -1.74 3.16 6.95
N ALA A 39 -2.97 2.72 6.73
CA ALA A 39 -3.43 2.25 5.43
C ALA A 39 -4.66 3.03 4.99
N LYS A 40 -4.70 3.33 3.70
CA LYS A 40 -5.79 4.07 3.08
C LYS A 40 -6.19 3.38 1.78
N ILE A 41 -7.47 3.41 1.47
CA ILE A 41 -7.97 2.91 0.19
C ILE A 41 -8.97 3.89 -0.42
N ASP A 42 -8.77 4.18 -1.71
CA ASP A 42 -9.72 4.87 -2.57
C ASP A 42 -10.12 3.89 -3.67
N ASP A 43 -11.36 3.42 -3.61
CA ASP A 43 -11.87 2.48 -4.60
C ASP A 43 -12.81 3.17 -5.60
N ASN A 44 -13.21 2.43 -6.61
CA ASN A 44 -14.15 2.91 -7.63
C ASN A 44 -13.68 4.21 -8.30
N CYS A 45 -12.35 4.37 -8.41
CA CYS A 45 -11.74 5.52 -9.08
C CYS A 45 -11.88 5.42 -10.59
N GLN A 46 -11.86 6.57 -11.26
CA GLN A 46 -11.76 6.59 -12.71
C GLN A 46 -10.28 6.50 -13.09
N MET A 47 -9.88 5.37 -13.65
CA MET A 47 -8.49 5.11 -14.00
C MET A 47 -8.40 4.53 -15.41
N TYR A 48 -7.39 4.95 -16.14
CA TYR A 48 -7.09 4.47 -17.47
C TYR A 48 -5.63 3.99 -17.50
N PHE A 49 -5.45 2.73 -17.80
CA PHE A 49 -4.13 2.13 -17.98
C PHE A 49 -4.22 1.25 -19.23
N ASP A 50 -3.93 1.85 -20.38
CA ASP A 50 -4.12 1.28 -21.71
C ASP A 50 -5.60 1.05 -22.07
N ASP A 51 -6.43 0.73 -21.11
CA ASP A 51 -7.89 0.64 -21.22
C ASP A 51 -8.51 0.93 -19.84
N VAL A 52 -9.82 0.70 -19.70
CA VAL A 52 -10.56 0.96 -18.45
C VAL A 52 -10.79 -0.30 -17.61
N THR A 53 -10.18 -1.43 -17.97
CA THR A 53 -10.29 -2.62 -17.11
C THR A 53 -9.64 -2.34 -15.76
N PRO A 54 -10.03 -3.06 -14.70
CA PRO A 54 -9.57 -2.76 -13.35
C PRO A 54 -8.05 -2.70 -13.23
N SER A 55 -7.59 -1.67 -12.56
CA SER A 55 -6.17 -1.42 -12.28
C SER A 55 -5.99 -0.88 -10.88
N CYS A 56 -4.74 -0.83 -10.42
CA CYS A 56 -4.43 -0.42 -9.05
C CYS A 56 -3.08 0.27 -9.02
N PHE A 57 -3.01 1.34 -8.25
CA PHE A 57 -1.75 2.03 -7.93
C PHE A 57 -1.57 2.03 -6.41
N LEU A 58 -0.45 1.52 -5.94
CA LEU A 58 -0.11 1.52 -4.52
C LEU A 58 1.11 2.39 -4.27
N GLU A 59 1.05 3.18 -3.20
CA GLU A 59 2.18 3.96 -2.72
C GLU A 59 2.53 3.49 -1.32
N ILE A 60 3.79 3.10 -1.12
CA ILE A 60 4.29 2.63 0.16
C ILE A 60 5.41 3.56 0.60
N LYS A 61 5.22 4.21 1.74
CA LYS A 61 6.22 5.11 2.34
C LYS A 61 6.62 4.57 3.70
N SER A 62 7.89 4.67 4.03
CA SER A 62 8.37 4.25 5.34
C SER A 62 9.68 4.97 5.66
N ILE A 63 9.95 5.13 6.94
CA ILE A 63 11.28 5.54 7.41
C ILE A 63 12.13 4.27 7.47
N GLY A 64 12.86 4.00 6.39
CA GLY A 64 13.64 2.76 6.28
C GLY A 64 12.77 1.51 6.14
N SER A 65 13.40 0.36 6.29
CA SER A 65 12.76 -0.97 6.27
C SER A 65 12.06 -1.32 4.96
N LEU A 66 12.40 -0.65 3.87
CA LEU A 66 11.89 -0.98 2.54
C LEU A 66 12.89 -1.84 1.79
N ASN A 67 12.39 -2.92 1.22
CA ASN A 67 13.12 -3.76 0.28
C ASN A 67 12.20 -3.99 -0.93
N PRO A 68 12.15 -3.03 -1.87
CA PRO A 68 11.17 -3.07 -2.96
C PRO A 68 11.21 -4.35 -3.79
N SER A 69 12.41 -4.85 -4.11
CA SER A 69 12.53 -6.08 -4.91
C SER A 69 11.96 -7.31 -4.22
N ALA A 70 11.96 -7.35 -2.88
CA ALA A 70 11.38 -8.44 -2.11
C ALA A 70 9.91 -8.21 -1.77
N MET A 71 9.46 -6.95 -1.75
CA MET A 71 8.08 -6.60 -1.38
C MET A 71 7.12 -6.58 -2.57
N ALA A 72 7.61 -6.32 -3.77
CA ALA A 72 6.77 -6.15 -4.96
C ALA A 72 5.87 -7.36 -5.22
N LYS A 73 6.41 -8.56 -5.16
CA LYS A 73 5.63 -9.77 -5.43
C LYS A 73 4.57 -10.04 -4.37
N PRO A 74 4.89 -10.09 -3.06
CA PRO A 74 3.85 -10.31 -2.04
C PRO A 74 2.74 -9.26 -2.06
N VAL A 75 3.06 -8.01 -2.30
CA VAL A 75 2.05 -6.95 -2.36
C VAL A 75 1.17 -7.10 -3.60
N SER A 76 1.77 -7.39 -4.76
CA SER A 76 1.01 -7.64 -5.99
C SER A 76 0.11 -8.88 -5.86
N ASP A 77 0.63 -9.96 -5.29
CA ASP A 77 -0.15 -11.19 -5.06
C ASP A 77 -1.33 -10.92 -4.13
N PHE A 78 -1.14 -10.10 -3.09
CA PHE A 78 -2.21 -9.70 -2.19
C PHE A 78 -3.34 -9.00 -2.94
N VAL A 79 -3.00 -8.02 -3.78
CA VAL A 79 -3.98 -7.26 -4.56
C VAL A 79 -4.72 -8.18 -5.53
N TYR A 80 -4.00 -9.07 -6.20
CA TYR A 80 -4.61 -10.05 -7.09
C TYR A 80 -5.60 -10.97 -6.36
N GLU A 81 -5.17 -11.53 -5.24
CA GLU A 81 -5.99 -12.48 -4.46
C GLU A 81 -7.20 -11.82 -3.83
N LYS A 82 -7.05 -10.61 -3.30
CA LYS A 82 -8.11 -9.93 -2.55
C LYS A 82 -9.03 -9.08 -3.42
N MET A 83 -8.52 -8.56 -4.54
CA MET A 83 -9.26 -7.62 -5.37
C MET A 83 -9.49 -8.11 -6.79
N GLY A 84 -8.87 -9.22 -7.18
CA GLY A 84 -9.03 -9.80 -8.52
C GLY A 84 -8.38 -9.01 -9.63
N ILE A 85 -7.46 -8.10 -9.31
CA ILE A 85 -6.77 -7.28 -10.31
C ILE A 85 -5.55 -8.03 -10.83
N PRO A 86 -5.41 -8.23 -12.15
CA PRO A 86 -4.24 -8.88 -12.71
C PRO A 86 -2.95 -8.19 -12.33
N ILE A 87 -1.90 -8.96 -12.10
CA ILE A 87 -0.62 -8.42 -11.62
C ILE A 87 -0.01 -7.41 -12.59
N ASP A 88 -0.20 -7.59 -13.89
CA ASP A 88 0.30 -6.67 -14.91
C ASP A 88 -0.51 -5.37 -14.99
N ARG A 89 -1.54 -5.23 -14.16
CA ARG A 89 -2.33 -4.00 -14.06
C ARG A 89 -2.17 -3.33 -12.69
N ILE A 90 -1.07 -3.62 -12.01
CA ILE A 90 -0.76 -3.09 -10.69
C ILE A 90 0.58 -2.38 -10.74
N TYR A 91 0.60 -1.11 -10.36
CA TYR A 91 1.84 -0.37 -10.11
C TYR A 91 2.02 -0.19 -8.61
N ILE A 92 3.27 -0.30 -8.17
CA ILE A 92 3.65 -0.05 -6.78
C ILE A 92 4.82 0.94 -6.79
N SER A 93 4.68 2.02 -6.05
CA SER A 93 5.74 3.00 -5.84
C SER A 93 6.22 2.93 -4.41
N PHE A 94 7.53 2.95 -4.20
CA PHE A 94 8.14 2.91 -2.88
C PHE A 94 8.89 4.20 -2.62
N GLN A 95 8.75 4.74 -1.41
CA GLN A 95 9.48 5.94 -1.00
C GLN A 95 10.06 5.74 0.39
N ASP A 96 11.39 5.77 0.47
CA ASP A 96 12.11 5.81 1.74
C ASP A 96 12.16 7.27 2.21
N VAL A 97 11.57 7.55 3.37
CA VAL A 97 11.46 8.91 3.89
C VAL A 97 12.49 9.11 4.99
N PRO A 98 13.33 10.16 4.91
CA PRO A 98 14.22 10.50 6.02
C PRO A 98 13.44 10.77 7.30
N ALA A 99 13.97 10.32 8.43
CA ALA A 99 13.32 10.51 9.74
C ALA A 99 13.00 11.97 10.04
N SER A 100 13.86 12.90 9.60
CA SER A 100 13.68 14.34 9.79
C SER A 100 12.48 14.90 9.02
N LEU A 101 11.94 14.16 8.05
CA LEU A 101 10.82 14.59 7.21
C LEU A 101 9.51 13.91 7.56
N TRP A 102 9.46 13.23 8.71
CA TRP A 102 8.26 12.55 9.18
C TRP A 102 8.00 12.92 10.64
N ALA A 103 6.78 13.31 10.92
CA ALA A 103 6.38 13.69 12.27
C ALA A 103 5.23 12.79 12.78
N TRP A 104 5.29 12.49 14.07
CA TRP A 104 4.25 11.79 14.78
C TRP A 104 4.15 12.38 16.19
N ASN A 105 2.94 12.47 16.69
CA ASN A 105 2.67 13.00 18.03
C ASN A 105 3.29 14.39 18.25
N GLY A 106 3.28 15.21 17.19
CA GLY A 106 3.77 16.59 17.24
C GLY A 106 5.28 16.78 17.13
N LYS A 107 6.03 15.72 16.83
CA LYS A 107 7.50 15.78 16.75
C LYS A 107 8.00 15.00 15.54
N THR A 108 9.08 15.47 14.94
CA THR A 108 9.78 14.71 13.90
C THR A 108 10.60 13.59 14.52
N PHE A 109 10.89 12.56 13.72
CA PHE A 109 11.70 11.42 14.17
C PHE A 109 13.21 11.69 14.11
N GLY A 110 13.62 12.75 13.50
CA GLY A 110 15.03 13.10 13.39
C GLY A 110 15.38 14.53 13.69
#